data_35478dcd05d64d80916cf8654c68e8a3
#
_entry.id   35478dcd05d64d80916cf8654c68e8a3
#
_cell.length_a   1.000
_cell.length_b   1.000
_cell.length_c   1.000
_cell.angle_alpha   90.00
_cell.angle_beta   90.00
_cell.angle_gamma   90.00
#
_symmetry.space_group_name_H-M   'P 1'
#
loop_
_entity.id
_entity.type
_entity.pdbx_description
1 polymer ?
#
loop_
_entity_poly.entity_id
_entity_poly.type
_entity_poly.pdbx_seq_one_letter_code
_entity_poly.pdbx_strand_id
1 'polypeptide(L)'
;MSSIQVLTNDDKKISVKIKGVSSHYANALRRICLNGIPVFAIDTVDVIENSSVLPDEGIAHTLGLIPLKTELRGSDELNSRVMLVLDSEATENTKVVTSAELESKDQVVKPTSNQIPIIHLAPGQRVKLEAYARLGRGTEHSKWNSANVSILTRASLIACSILVGG
;
A
#
# COMPACT_ATOMS: atom_id res chain seq x y z
N MET A 1 21.22 5.93 -30.06
CA MET A 1 19.87 5.43 -29.98
C MET A 1 19.60 4.96 -28.55
N SER A 2 18.51 5.38 -27.95
CA SER A 2 18.06 4.86 -26.66
C SER A 2 17.45 3.47 -26.85
N SER A 3 17.71 2.56 -25.94
CA SER A 3 17.13 1.21 -25.97
C SER A 3 16.71 0.77 -24.57
N ILE A 4 15.61 0.03 -24.49
CA ILE A 4 15.09 -0.54 -23.25
C ILE A 4 15.08 -2.06 -23.41
N GLN A 5 15.63 -2.75 -22.43
CA GLN A 5 15.64 -4.21 -22.36
C GLN A 5 15.04 -4.62 -21.01
N VAL A 6 13.98 -5.41 -21.05
CA VAL A 6 13.41 -6.03 -19.85
C VAL A 6 14.31 -7.20 -19.47
N LEU A 7 14.79 -7.20 -18.22
CA LEU A 7 15.63 -8.26 -17.66
C LEU A 7 14.79 -9.30 -16.92
N THR A 8 13.85 -8.82 -16.13
CA THR A 8 12.94 -9.65 -15.31
C THR A 8 11.57 -8.99 -15.33
N ASN A 9 10.53 -9.78 -15.48
CA ASN A 9 9.15 -9.34 -15.39
C ASN A 9 8.34 -10.41 -14.67
N ASP A 10 8.22 -10.27 -13.35
CA ASP A 10 7.43 -11.13 -12.48
C ASP A 10 6.26 -10.32 -11.90
N ASP A 11 5.28 -10.98 -11.30
CA ASP A 11 4.09 -10.33 -10.71
C ASP A 11 4.45 -9.27 -9.65
N LYS A 12 5.59 -9.41 -8.99
CA LYS A 12 6.04 -8.53 -7.90
C LYS A 12 7.21 -7.64 -8.27
N LYS A 13 7.92 -7.91 -9.37
CA LYS A 13 9.18 -7.22 -9.70
C LYS A 13 9.37 -7.08 -11.19
N ILE A 14 9.64 -5.85 -11.62
CA ILE A 14 10.09 -5.56 -12.98
C ILE A 14 11.51 -5.01 -12.90
N SER A 15 12.42 -5.60 -13.66
CA SER A 15 13.79 -5.08 -13.81
C SER A 15 14.04 -4.74 -15.26
N VAL A 16 14.44 -3.50 -15.52
CA VAL A 16 14.70 -3.00 -16.88
C VAL A 16 16.10 -2.41 -16.97
N LYS A 17 16.73 -2.62 -18.11
CA LYS A 17 18.02 -2.02 -18.49
C LYS A 17 17.77 -0.96 -19.54
N ILE A 18 18.13 0.27 -19.24
CA ILE A 18 17.94 1.42 -20.13
C ILE A 18 19.32 1.93 -20.58
N LYS A 19 19.52 2.05 -21.88
CA LYS A 19 20.76 2.60 -22.47
C LYS A 19 20.46 3.91 -23.19
N GLY A 20 21.45 4.80 -23.26
CA GLY A 20 21.37 6.03 -24.04
C GLY A 20 20.48 7.11 -23.43
N VAL A 21 20.21 7.04 -22.11
CA VAL A 21 19.49 8.09 -21.37
C VAL A 21 20.40 8.70 -20.31
N SER A 22 20.11 9.94 -19.95
CA SER A 22 20.82 10.62 -18.86
C SER A 22 20.39 10.09 -17.49
N SER A 23 21.24 10.24 -16.49
CA SER A 23 20.91 9.92 -15.10
C SER A 23 19.74 10.76 -14.57
N HIS A 24 19.60 12.00 -15.06
CA HIS A 24 18.46 12.87 -14.71
C HIS A 24 17.12 12.30 -15.18
N TYR A 25 17.06 11.79 -16.42
CA TYR A 25 15.86 11.15 -16.95
C TYR A 25 15.50 9.89 -16.15
N ALA A 26 16.49 9.06 -15.87
CA ALA A 26 16.27 7.86 -15.08
C ALA A 26 15.76 8.18 -13.66
N ASN A 27 16.33 9.21 -13.02
CA ASN A 27 15.87 9.64 -11.70
C ASN A 27 14.44 10.24 -11.75
N ALA A 28 14.11 10.97 -12.81
CA ALA A 28 12.74 11.44 -13.01
C ALA A 28 11.75 10.27 -13.14
N LEU A 29 12.11 9.25 -13.93
CA LEU A 29 11.30 8.03 -14.06
C LEU A 29 11.12 7.33 -12.71
N ARG A 30 12.19 7.16 -11.94
CA ARG A 30 12.13 6.58 -10.60
C ARG A 30 11.15 7.34 -9.71
N ARG A 31 11.23 8.66 -9.69
CA ARG A 31 10.34 9.50 -8.87
C ARG A 31 8.89 9.37 -9.29
N ILE A 32 8.62 9.32 -10.58
CA ILE A 32 7.25 9.12 -11.10
C ILE A 32 6.71 7.76 -10.68
N CYS A 33 7.50 6.70 -10.81
CA CYS A 33 7.08 5.36 -10.37
C CYS A 33 6.84 5.27 -8.85
N LEU A 34 7.60 6.04 -8.05
CA LEU A 34 7.47 6.06 -6.60
C LEU A 34 6.24 6.86 -6.13
N ASN A 35 6.11 8.09 -6.63
CA ASN A 35 5.24 9.12 -6.05
C ASN A 35 4.15 9.62 -7.01
N GLY A 36 4.25 9.33 -8.30
CA GLY A 36 3.40 9.92 -9.32
C GLY A 36 2.09 9.18 -9.58
N ILE A 37 2.07 7.89 -9.30
CA ILE A 37 0.91 7.03 -9.56
C ILE A 37 -0.04 7.11 -8.38
N PRO A 38 -1.34 7.42 -8.60
CA PRO A 38 -2.32 7.46 -7.53
C PRO A 38 -2.66 6.03 -7.08
N VAL A 39 -2.71 5.81 -5.76
CA VAL A 39 -3.09 4.53 -5.15
C VAL A 39 -4.04 4.76 -3.97
N PHE A 40 -4.86 3.75 -3.67
CA PHE A 40 -5.70 3.77 -2.47
C PHE A 40 -4.86 3.47 -1.22
N ALA A 41 -5.08 4.27 -0.18
CA ALA A 41 -4.61 3.96 1.17
C ALA A 41 -5.63 4.46 2.20
N ILE A 42 -5.65 3.83 3.37
CA ILE A 42 -6.50 4.24 4.48
C ILE A 42 -6.00 5.60 4.98
N ASP A 43 -6.92 6.57 5.04
CA ASP A 43 -6.61 7.96 5.40
C ASP A 43 -7.21 8.35 6.75
N THR A 44 -8.43 7.97 7.00
CA THR A 44 -9.15 8.25 8.23
C THR A 44 -9.63 6.96 8.87
N VAL A 45 -9.63 6.90 10.19
CA VAL A 45 -10.12 5.75 10.96
C VAL A 45 -11.03 6.27 12.06
N ASP A 46 -12.24 5.74 12.14
CA ASP A 46 -13.19 6.00 13.21
C ASP A 46 -13.20 4.77 14.12
N VAL A 47 -12.66 4.90 15.32
CA VAL A 47 -12.61 3.82 16.31
C VAL A 47 -13.89 3.85 17.13
N ILE A 48 -14.71 2.78 17.00
CA ILE A 48 -15.96 2.62 17.73
C ILE A 48 -15.70 1.99 19.10
N GLU A 49 -14.85 0.97 19.14
CA GLU A 49 -14.48 0.26 20.37
C GLU A 49 -13.02 -0.23 20.25
N ASN A 50 -12.22 0.04 21.27
CA ASN A 50 -10.88 -0.47 21.42
C ASN A 50 -10.60 -0.80 22.88
N SER A 51 -10.63 -2.08 23.22
CA SER A 51 -10.21 -2.56 24.55
C SER A 51 -8.82 -3.21 24.56
N SER A 52 -8.07 -3.07 23.47
CA SER A 52 -6.73 -3.62 23.34
C SER A 52 -5.67 -2.76 24.06
N VAL A 53 -4.45 -3.27 24.15
CA VAL A 53 -3.31 -2.54 24.74
C VAL A 53 -2.78 -1.45 23.79
N LEU A 54 -3.02 -1.59 22.47
CA LEU A 54 -2.53 -0.64 21.48
C LEU A 54 -3.43 0.60 21.44
N PRO A 55 -2.90 1.84 21.55
CA PRO A 55 -3.69 3.05 21.42
C PRO A 55 -4.24 3.22 20.00
N ASP A 56 -5.33 3.98 19.87
CA ASP A 56 -6.05 4.19 18.61
C ASP A 56 -5.15 4.73 17.49
N GLU A 57 -4.23 5.63 17.83
CA GLU A 57 -3.26 6.20 16.88
C GLU A 57 -2.31 5.13 16.33
N GLY A 58 -1.93 4.16 17.16
CA GLY A 58 -1.08 3.03 16.76
C GLY A 58 -1.80 2.11 15.77
N ILE A 59 -3.07 1.84 16.01
CA ILE A 59 -3.92 1.06 15.10
C ILE A 59 -4.11 1.81 13.78
N ALA A 60 -4.45 3.10 13.85
CA ALA A 60 -4.64 3.94 12.68
C ALA A 60 -3.37 4.03 11.81
N HIS A 61 -2.20 4.17 12.46
CA HIS A 61 -0.91 4.16 11.76
C HIS A 61 -0.67 2.83 11.04
N THR A 62 -0.90 1.70 11.71
CA THR A 62 -0.72 0.37 11.13
C THR A 62 -1.66 0.16 9.94
N LEU A 63 -2.93 0.53 10.08
CA LEU A 63 -3.92 0.45 9.01
C LEU A 63 -3.54 1.31 7.79
N GLY A 64 -3.02 2.51 8.03
CA GLY A 64 -2.55 3.41 6.96
C GLY A 64 -1.40 2.84 6.13
N LEU A 65 -0.63 1.90 6.67
CA LEU A 65 0.49 1.25 5.99
C LEU A 65 0.10 -0.04 5.25
N ILE A 66 -1.14 -0.52 5.41
CA ILE A 66 -1.62 -1.71 4.68
C ILE A 66 -1.79 -1.37 3.20
N PRO A 67 -1.08 -2.04 2.28
CA PRO A 67 -1.24 -1.82 0.86
C PRO A 67 -2.60 -2.33 0.39
N LEU A 68 -3.34 -1.47 -0.30
CA LEU A 68 -4.63 -1.78 -0.88
C LEU A 68 -4.52 -1.98 -2.39
N LYS A 69 -5.21 -2.99 -2.91
CA LYS A 69 -5.32 -3.20 -4.34
C LYS A 69 -6.04 -2.00 -4.96
N THR A 70 -5.46 -1.44 -6.01
CA THR A 70 -5.96 -0.26 -6.69
C THR A 70 -6.19 -0.57 -8.16
N GLU A 71 -7.45 -0.50 -8.61
CA GLU A 71 -7.79 -0.55 -10.03
C GLU A 71 -8.46 0.76 -10.40
N LEU A 72 -7.80 1.56 -11.24
CA LEU A 72 -8.34 2.84 -11.70
C LEU A 72 -9.35 2.59 -12.82
N ARG A 73 -10.62 2.92 -12.59
CA ARG A 73 -11.73 2.70 -13.54
C ARG A 73 -12.23 3.95 -14.26
N GLY A 74 -11.62 5.13 -14.03
CA GLY A 74 -12.01 6.36 -14.71
C GLY A 74 -11.61 7.64 -13.99
N SER A 75 -12.02 8.79 -14.53
CA SER A 75 -11.65 10.12 -14.05
C SER A 75 -12.34 10.56 -12.75
N ASP A 76 -13.44 9.93 -12.38
CA ASP A 76 -14.28 10.35 -11.23
C ASP A 76 -13.83 9.76 -9.89
N GLU A 77 -12.82 8.87 -9.90
CA GLU A 77 -12.36 8.14 -8.72
C GLU A 77 -11.51 8.98 -7.75
N LEU A 78 -11.01 10.13 -8.17
CA LEU A 78 -10.18 11.00 -7.33
C LEU A 78 -10.87 11.47 -6.03
N ASN A 79 -12.20 11.47 -6.00
CA ASN A 79 -12.99 11.82 -4.81
C ASN A 79 -13.70 10.63 -4.16
N SER A 80 -13.50 9.41 -4.65
CA SER A 80 -14.16 8.24 -4.09
C SER A 80 -13.50 7.86 -2.75
N ARG A 81 -14.33 7.72 -1.73
CA ARG A 81 -13.96 7.16 -0.43
C ARG A 81 -14.53 5.75 -0.34
N VAL A 82 -13.69 4.81 0.01
CA VAL A 82 -14.06 3.41 0.21
C VAL A 82 -14.01 3.10 1.70
N MET A 83 -15.10 2.58 2.23
CA MET A 83 -15.19 2.19 3.62
C MET A 83 -14.79 0.72 3.79
N LEU A 84 -13.89 0.48 4.75
CA LEU A 84 -13.50 -0.84 5.22
C LEU A 84 -13.91 -0.95 6.70
N VAL A 85 -14.35 -2.12 7.12
CA VAL A 85 -14.78 -2.38 8.49
C VAL A 85 -13.93 -3.48 9.09
N LEU A 86 -13.52 -3.28 10.33
CA LEU A 86 -12.85 -4.28 11.14
C LEU A 86 -13.68 -4.48 12.42
N ASP A 87 -14.13 -5.70 12.67
CA ASP A 87 -14.78 -6.10 13.92
C ASP A 87 -14.19 -7.44 14.35
N SER A 88 -13.38 -7.42 15.38
CA SER A 88 -12.64 -8.61 15.84
C SER A 88 -12.63 -8.66 17.37
N GLU A 89 -12.90 -9.85 17.89
CA GLU A 89 -12.93 -10.15 19.31
C GLU A 89 -12.11 -11.40 19.61
N ALA A 90 -11.39 -11.40 20.72
CA ALA A 90 -10.67 -12.54 21.26
C ALA A 90 -11.41 -13.07 22.49
N THR A 91 -12.06 -14.23 22.39
CA THR A 91 -12.87 -14.81 23.48
C THR A 91 -12.02 -15.54 24.52
N GLU A 92 -11.45 -16.69 24.17
CA GLU A 92 -10.74 -17.56 25.12
C GLU A 92 -9.23 -17.50 25.00
N ASN A 93 -8.71 -17.28 23.80
CA ASN A 93 -7.27 -17.30 23.50
C ASN A 93 -6.81 -15.97 22.90
N THR A 94 -5.51 -15.70 23.03
CA THR A 94 -4.89 -14.57 22.32
C THR A 94 -5.08 -14.74 20.82
N LYS A 95 -5.55 -13.68 20.16
CA LYS A 95 -5.83 -13.63 18.71
C LYS A 95 -4.95 -12.60 18.03
N VAL A 96 -4.36 -12.97 16.90
CA VAL A 96 -3.71 -12.03 16.00
C VAL A 96 -4.72 -11.62 14.94
N VAL A 97 -5.13 -10.37 14.97
CA VAL A 97 -6.00 -9.79 13.96
C VAL A 97 -5.15 -9.45 12.74
N THR A 98 -5.57 -9.91 11.59
CA THR A 98 -4.84 -9.71 10.33
C THR A 98 -5.68 -8.93 9.33
N SER A 99 -5.03 -8.51 8.24
CA SER A 99 -5.70 -7.84 7.12
C SER A 99 -6.80 -8.67 6.45
N ALA A 100 -6.85 -10.00 6.69
CA ALA A 100 -7.94 -10.86 6.23
C ALA A 100 -9.30 -10.49 6.85
N GLU A 101 -9.29 -9.93 8.07
CA GLU A 101 -10.50 -9.53 8.79
C GLU A 101 -11.00 -8.12 8.42
N LEU A 102 -10.24 -7.41 7.60
CA LEU A 102 -10.62 -6.08 7.12
C LEU A 102 -11.58 -6.23 5.93
N GLU A 103 -12.86 -6.08 6.20
CA GLU A 103 -13.91 -6.21 5.19
C GLU A 103 -14.11 -4.90 4.44
N SER A 104 -13.98 -4.95 3.10
CA SER A 104 -14.25 -3.81 2.24
C SER A 104 -15.68 -3.86 1.69
N LYS A 105 -16.36 -2.72 1.69
CA LYS A 105 -17.65 -2.57 0.99
C LYS A 105 -17.49 -2.57 -0.54
N ASP A 106 -16.29 -2.26 -1.04
CA ASP A 106 -15.96 -2.33 -2.46
C ASP A 106 -15.23 -3.65 -2.76
N GLN A 107 -15.62 -4.30 -3.86
CA GLN A 107 -15.01 -5.55 -4.30
C GLN A 107 -13.58 -5.37 -4.84
N VAL A 108 -13.24 -4.18 -5.27
CA VAL A 108 -11.96 -3.84 -5.93
C VAL A 108 -10.90 -3.44 -4.91
N VAL A 109 -11.26 -2.59 -3.95
CA VAL A 109 -10.32 -2.05 -2.96
C VAL A 109 -10.24 -3.00 -1.77
N LYS A 110 -9.25 -3.89 -1.79
CA LYS A 110 -8.99 -4.89 -0.74
C LYS A 110 -7.52 -4.89 -0.36
N PRO A 111 -7.15 -5.36 0.83
CA PRO A 111 -5.75 -5.61 1.16
C PRO A 111 -5.09 -6.53 0.12
N THR A 112 -3.85 -6.22 -0.27
CA THR A 112 -3.09 -7.03 -1.24
C THR A 112 -2.67 -8.38 -0.67
N SER A 113 -2.52 -8.47 0.65
CA SER A 113 -2.20 -9.69 1.38
C SER A 113 -3.13 -9.86 2.57
N ASN A 114 -3.54 -11.09 2.85
CA ASN A 114 -4.41 -11.43 3.98
C ASN A 114 -3.63 -11.72 5.27
N GLN A 115 -2.29 -11.71 5.22
CA GLN A 115 -1.43 -12.16 6.33
C GLN A 115 -0.77 -10.99 7.08
N ILE A 116 -1.11 -9.75 6.77
CA ILE A 116 -0.52 -8.58 7.43
C ILE A 116 -1.10 -8.46 8.84
N PRO A 117 -0.28 -8.59 9.90
CA PRO A 117 -0.76 -8.44 11.27
C PRO A 117 -1.11 -6.97 11.55
N ILE A 118 -2.27 -6.74 12.16
CA ILE A 118 -2.73 -5.41 12.56
C ILE A 118 -2.52 -5.22 14.06
N ILE A 119 -3.04 -6.16 14.87
CA ILE A 119 -3.02 -6.07 16.33
C ILE A 119 -3.11 -7.45 16.95
N HIS A 120 -2.56 -7.58 18.17
CA HIS A 120 -2.72 -8.73 19.03
C HIS A 120 -3.76 -8.42 20.11
N LEU A 121 -4.80 -9.24 20.19
CA LEU A 121 -5.84 -9.14 21.21
C LEU A 121 -5.62 -10.23 22.27
N ALA A 122 -5.63 -9.84 23.54
CA ALA A 122 -5.69 -10.77 24.66
C ALA A 122 -7.15 -11.27 24.86
N PRO A 123 -7.36 -12.37 25.59
CA PRO A 123 -8.71 -12.86 25.88
C PRO A 123 -9.62 -11.78 26.48
N GLY A 124 -10.84 -11.69 25.99
CA GLY A 124 -11.83 -10.68 26.40
C GLY A 124 -11.63 -9.29 25.78
N GLN A 125 -10.64 -9.11 24.89
CA GLN A 125 -10.44 -7.85 24.18
C GLN A 125 -11.14 -7.83 22.82
N ARG A 126 -11.62 -6.64 22.46
CA ARG A 126 -12.30 -6.41 21.18
C ARG A 126 -11.81 -5.11 20.54
N VAL A 127 -11.73 -5.13 19.21
CA VAL A 127 -11.51 -3.95 18.38
C VAL A 127 -12.59 -3.88 17.32
N LYS A 128 -13.28 -2.73 17.26
CA LYS A 128 -14.26 -2.41 16.23
C LYS A 128 -14.00 -1.01 15.70
N LEU A 129 -13.81 -0.91 14.40
CA LEU A 129 -13.50 0.35 13.73
C LEU A 129 -14.00 0.39 12.29
N GLU A 130 -14.15 1.62 11.79
CA GLU A 130 -14.40 1.91 10.39
C GLU A 130 -13.21 2.69 9.82
N ALA A 131 -12.65 2.20 8.72
CA ALA A 131 -11.52 2.80 8.05
C ALA A 131 -11.94 3.32 6.67
N TYR A 132 -11.54 4.55 6.35
CA TYR A 132 -11.88 5.17 5.09
C TYR A 132 -10.63 5.32 4.24
N ALA A 133 -10.60 4.59 3.12
CA ALA A 133 -9.55 4.68 2.13
C ALA A 133 -9.90 5.72 1.08
N ARG A 134 -8.91 6.51 0.65
CA ARG A 134 -9.02 7.42 -0.48
C ARG A 134 -7.84 7.26 -1.43
N LEU A 135 -8.03 7.74 -2.64
CA LEU A 135 -6.97 7.85 -3.62
C LEU A 135 -6.04 9.01 -3.27
N GLY A 136 -4.75 8.79 -3.33
CA GLY A 136 -3.73 9.80 -3.08
C GLY A 136 -2.43 9.49 -3.83
N ARG A 137 -1.44 10.34 -3.70
CA ARG A 137 -0.13 10.18 -4.34
C ARG A 137 0.98 10.21 -3.30
N GLY A 138 2.08 9.53 -3.56
CA GLY A 138 3.26 9.53 -2.70
C GLY A 138 3.88 10.91 -2.44
N THR A 139 3.53 11.92 -3.24
CA THR A 139 3.89 13.32 -2.97
C THR A 139 3.17 13.93 -1.76
N GLU A 140 2.01 13.38 -1.37
CA GLU A 140 1.25 13.83 -0.21
C GLU A 140 1.76 13.14 1.07
N HIS A 141 1.90 11.83 1.02
CA HIS A 141 2.41 11.03 2.13
C HIS A 141 2.94 9.67 1.63
N SER A 142 3.93 9.11 2.32
CA SER A 142 4.58 7.84 1.94
C SER A 142 3.64 6.63 1.89
N LYS A 143 2.50 6.66 2.59
CA LYS A 143 1.48 5.60 2.52
C LYS A 143 0.89 5.41 1.12
N TRP A 144 0.98 6.42 0.26
CA TRP A 144 0.55 6.39 -1.14
C TRP A 144 1.69 6.12 -2.12
N ASN A 145 2.84 5.62 -1.65
CA ASN A 145 3.87 5.16 -2.56
C ASN A 145 3.40 3.89 -3.29
N SER A 146 3.42 3.96 -4.62
CA SER A 146 2.92 2.88 -5.47
C SER A 146 3.89 1.73 -5.63
N ALA A 147 5.19 1.96 -5.45
CA ALA A 147 6.22 0.95 -5.62
C ALA A 147 7.52 1.34 -4.91
N ASN A 148 8.38 0.35 -4.65
CA ASN A 148 9.77 0.58 -4.28
C ASN A 148 10.65 0.54 -5.53
N VAL A 149 11.33 1.64 -5.84
CA VAL A 149 12.14 1.77 -7.06
C VAL A 149 13.58 2.10 -6.74
N SER A 150 14.48 1.25 -7.16
CA SER A 150 15.93 1.49 -7.09
C SER A 150 16.53 1.64 -8.48
N ILE A 151 17.54 2.51 -8.61
CA ILE A 151 18.29 2.71 -9.83
C ILE A 151 19.76 2.46 -9.54
N LEU A 152 20.37 1.61 -10.35
CA LEU A 152 21.80 1.42 -10.39
C LEU A 152 22.34 2.04 -11.67
N THR A 153 23.16 3.09 -11.55
CA THR A 153 23.87 3.71 -12.67
C THR A 153 25.31 3.20 -12.71
N ARG A 154 25.69 2.61 -13.83
CA ARG A 154 27.06 2.22 -14.09
C ARG A 154 27.41 2.58 -15.53
N ALA A 155 28.31 3.56 -15.74
CA ALA A 155 28.90 3.92 -17.04
C ALA A 155 27.98 3.66 -18.25
N SER A 156 26.99 4.48 -18.49
CA SER A 156 25.99 4.35 -19.58
C SER A 156 24.90 3.26 -19.43
N LEU A 157 24.80 2.64 -18.28
CA LEU A 157 23.86 1.54 -17.99
C LEU A 157 23.02 1.90 -16.78
N ILE A 158 21.72 1.94 -16.96
CA ILE A 158 20.77 2.20 -15.88
C ILE A 158 19.92 0.94 -15.70
N ALA A 159 20.06 0.27 -14.57
CA ALA A 159 19.15 -0.80 -14.17
C ALA A 159 18.13 -0.23 -13.19
N CYS A 160 16.86 -0.28 -13.53
CA CYS A 160 15.75 0.08 -12.68
C CYS A 160 15.09 -1.20 -12.18
N SER A 161 14.93 -1.34 -10.89
CA SER A 161 14.16 -2.42 -10.28
C SER A 161 12.94 -1.80 -9.57
N ILE A 162 11.77 -2.19 -10.00
CA ILE A 162 10.49 -1.76 -9.45
C ILE A 162 9.92 -2.97 -8.71
N LEU A 163 9.79 -2.84 -7.39
CA LEU A 163 9.06 -3.78 -6.56
C LEU A 163 7.64 -3.22 -6.43
N VAL A 164 6.69 -3.88 -7.03
CA VAL A 164 5.27 -3.58 -6.83
C VAL A 164 4.91 -4.21 -5.48
N GLY A 165 4.44 -3.40 -4.54
CA GLY A 165 4.00 -3.88 -3.25
C GLY A 165 2.89 -4.92 -3.43
N GLY A 166 3.16 -6.14 -3.00
CA GLY A 166 2.19 -7.22 -2.92
C GLY A 166 1.89 -7.52 -1.48
#